data_7249b3898a22b1b585e39164a1dccbeb
#
_entry.id   7249b3898a22b1b585e39164a1dccbeb
#
_cell.length_a   1.000
_cell.length_b   1.000
_cell.length_c   1.000
_cell.angle_alpha   90.00
_cell.angle_beta   90.00
_cell.angle_gamma   90.00
#
_symmetry.space_group_name_H-M   'P 1'
#
loop_
_entity.id
_entity.type
_entity.pdbx_description
1 polymer ?
#
loop_
_entity_poly.entity_id
_entity_poly.type
_entity_poly.pdbx_seq_one_letter_code
_entity_poly.pdbx_strand_id
1 'polypeptide(L)'
;MTTLIMRQKDIRPAPARIEFKGMKFLITDRPSDVNILPYIAELKKHNVSVVVRVCEPSYKIEELANQGITVRDLAFEDGTFPPNEIVVEWFEILKQKFQEDPEACVAVHCVAGLGRAPVLVALALIELGLKYEAAVELIRDKRRGAINAKQLSYLEKYKPKSRLKHKNGHKNSCCVQ
;
A
#
# COMPACT_ATOMS: atom_id res chain seq x y z
N MET A 1 22.35 0.62 -29.48
CA MET A 1 22.65 -0.49 -28.60
C MET A 1 22.77 -0.02 -27.17
N THR A 2 23.70 0.90 -26.93
CA THR A 2 23.91 1.41 -25.59
C THR A 2 22.64 2.03 -25.01
N THR A 3 21.91 2.75 -25.84
CA THR A 3 20.68 3.38 -25.41
C THR A 3 19.67 2.37 -24.91
N LEU A 4 19.59 1.26 -25.61
CA LEU A 4 18.64 0.21 -25.23
C LEU A 4 19.01 -0.39 -23.89
N ILE A 5 20.29 -0.64 -23.67
CA ILE A 5 20.74 -1.20 -22.40
C ILE A 5 20.47 -0.24 -21.26
N MET A 6 20.73 1.03 -21.45
CA MET A 6 20.47 2.02 -20.43
C MET A 6 19.00 2.11 -20.13
N ARG A 7 18.16 2.03 -21.16
CA ARG A 7 16.73 2.05 -20.94
C ARG A 7 16.27 0.91 -20.07
N GLN A 8 16.85 -0.29 -20.27
CA GLN A 8 16.48 -1.42 -19.44
C GLN A 8 16.87 -1.21 -17.99
N LYS A 9 18.04 -0.62 -17.76
CA LYS A 9 18.46 -0.34 -16.40
C LYS A 9 17.57 0.66 -15.72
N ASP A 10 17.06 1.61 -16.48
CA ASP A 10 16.23 2.65 -15.92
C ASP A 10 14.77 2.24 -15.80
N ILE A 11 14.39 1.14 -16.43
CA ILE A 11 13.02 0.68 -16.36
C ILE A 11 12.77 0.15 -14.97
N ARG A 12 11.90 0.81 -14.27
CA ARG A 12 11.41 0.36 -12.98
C ARG A 12 9.92 0.14 -13.09
N PRO A 13 9.37 -0.79 -12.30
CA PRO A 13 7.94 -0.92 -12.32
C PRO A 13 7.29 0.40 -11.97
N ALA A 14 6.31 0.79 -12.74
CA ALA A 14 5.56 1.98 -12.43
C ALA A 14 4.85 1.78 -11.09
N PRO A 15 4.58 2.84 -10.35
CA PRO A 15 3.78 2.69 -9.14
C PRO A 15 2.46 2.03 -9.49
N ALA A 16 2.05 1.09 -8.65
CA ALA A 16 0.84 0.34 -8.88
C ALA A 16 -0.31 0.95 -8.10
N ARG A 17 -1.30 1.49 -8.81
CA ARG A 17 -2.46 2.08 -8.19
C ARG A 17 -3.56 1.05 -8.10
N ILE A 18 -4.09 0.85 -6.91
CA ILE A 18 -5.11 -0.14 -6.66
C ILE A 18 -6.29 0.55 -5.98
N GLU A 19 -7.48 0.40 -6.55
CA GLU A 19 -8.69 0.98 -5.99
C GLU A 19 -9.72 -0.11 -5.80
N PHE A 20 -10.40 -0.06 -4.67
CA PHE A 20 -11.50 -0.96 -4.43
C PHE A 20 -12.44 -0.32 -3.40
N LYS A 21 -13.71 -0.24 -3.73
CA LYS A 21 -14.75 0.32 -2.86
C LYS A 21 -14.38 1.69 -2.33
N GLY A 22 -13.82 2.51 -3.19
CA GLY A 22 -13.49 3.89 -2.84
C GLY A 22 -12.17 4.07 -2.12
N MET A 23 -11.51 2.99 -1.72
CA MET A 23 -10.19 3.11 -1.11
C MET A 23 -9.12 2.98 -2.15
N LYS A 24 -8.09 3.81 -2.04
CA LYS A 24 -7.05 3.92 -3.04
C LYS A 24 -5.69 3.70 -2.40
N PHE A 25 -4.88 2.85 -3.04
CA PHE A 25 -3.55 2.51 -2.56
C PHE A 25 -2.55 2.68 -3.69
N LEU A 26 -1.34 3.04 -3.35
CA LEU A 26 -0.26 3.16 -4.32
C LEU A 26 0.93 2.36 -3.82
N ILE A 27 1.30 1.30 -4.53
CA ILE A 27 2.46 0.49 -4.16
C ILE A 27 3.63 0.98 -5.00
N THR A 28 4.73 1.33 -4.34
CA THR A 28 5.89 1.87 -5.03
C THR A 28 7.16 1.15 -4.63
N ASP A 29 8.23 1.41 -5.39
CA ASP A 29 9.58 1.09 -4.97
C ASP A 29 9.98 2.05 -3.85
N ARG A 30 11.01 1.68 -3.13
CA ARG A 30 11.58 2.54 -2.11
C ARG A 30 12.28 3.72 -2.77
N PRO A 31 12.01 4.95 -2.34
CA PRO A 31 12.77 6.07 -2.85
C PRO A 31 14.12 6.17 -2.17
N SER A 32 14.97 7.06 -2.67
CA SER A 32 16.25 7.38 -2.06
C SER A 32 16.32 8.89 -1.89
N ASP A 33 17.34 9.35 -1.14
CA ASP A 33 17.53 10.79 -1.00
C ASP A 33 17.81 11.44 -2.34
N VAL A 34 18.34 10.68 -3.31
CA VAL A 34 18.65 11.22 -4.63
C VAL A 34 17.39 11.50 -5.44
N ASN A 35 16.41 10.59 -5.37
CA ASN A 35 15.22 10.73 -6.21
C ASN A 35 13.98 11.12 -5.41
N ILE A 36 14.16 11.71 -4.23
CA ILE A 36 13.03 12.01 -3.37
C ILE A 36 12.08 13.04 -4.00
N LEU A 37 12.59 14.01 -4.73
CA LEU A 37 11.74 15.04 -5.31
C LEU A 37 10.83 14.50 -6.41
N PRO A 38 11.34 13.73 -7.39
CA PRO A 38 10.43 13.07 -8.33
C PRO A 38 9.45 12.13 -7.65
N TYR A 39 9.89 11.47 -6.59
CA TYR A 39 8.99 10.59 -5.83
C TYR A 39 7.82 11.38 -5.23
N ILE A 40 8.12 12.52 -4.63
CA ILE A 40 7.09 13.37 -4.05
C ILE A 40 6.12 13.84 -5.13
N ALA A 41 6.63 14.22 -6.30
CA ALA A 41 5.77 14.65 -7.39
C ALA A 41 4.80 13.55 -7.80
N GLU A 42 5.29 12.31 -7.83
CA GLU A 42 4.43 11.19 -8.17
C GLU A 42 3.36 10.96 -7.09
N LEU A 43 3.75 11.09 -5.83
CA LEU A 43 2.79 10.95 -4.74
C LEU A 43 1.69 11.99 -4.83
N LYS A 44 2.05 13.22 -5.13
CA LYS A 44 1.06 14.28 -5.21
C LYS A 44 0.11 14.08 -6.38
N LYS A 45 0.62 13.51 -7.46
CA LYS A 45 -0.21 13.20 -8.61
C LYS A 45 -1.34 12.26 -8.25
N HIS A 46 -1.13 11.41 -7.25
CA HIS A 46 -2.13 10.43 -6.81
C HIS A 46 -2.88 10.85 -5.55
N ASN A 47 -2.71 12.08 -5.11
CA ASN A 47 -3.36 12.60 -3.91
C ASN A 47 -2.94 11.82 -2.67
N VAL A 48 -1.65 11.52 -2.55
CA VAL A 48 -1.10 10.80 -1.40
C VAL A 48 -0.69 11.80 -0.34
N SER A 49 -1.13 11.60 0.88
CA SER A 49 -0.69 12.40 2.02
C SER A 49 -0.12 11.53 3.15
N VAL A 50 -0.12 10.22 2.98
CA VAL A 50 0.48 9.30 3.94
C VAL A 50 1.26 8.25 3.17
N VAL A 51 2.50 8.03 3.59
CA VAL A 51 3.34 6.95 3.08
C VAL A 51 3.60 5.97 4.20
N VAL A 52 3.31 4.70 3.98
CA VAL A 52 3.59 3.65 4.95
C VAL A 52 4.85 2.93 4.50
N ARG A 53 5.89 3.01 5.32
CA ARG A 53 7.19 2.45 5.01
C ARG A 53 7.36 1.14 5.76
N VAL A 54 7.38 0.02 5.02
CA VAL A 54 7.43 -1.30 5.65
C VAL A 54 8.79 -1.96 5.51
N CYS A 55 9.81 -1.17 5.26
CA CYS A 55 11.20 -1.61 5.29
C CYS A 55 11.97 -0.68 6.21
N GLU A 56 13.21 -1.03 6.48
CA GLU A 56 14.05 -0.18 7.32
C GLU A 56 14.22 1.19 6.69
N PRO A 57 14.26 2.25 7.50
CA PRO A 57 14.43 3.61 6.96
C PRO A 57 15.75 3.72 6.20
N SER A 58 15.70 4.29 5.02
CA SER A 58 16.88 4.46 4.20
C SER A 58 16.91 5.82 3.51
N TYR A 59 15.97 6.69 3.84
CA TYR A 59 15.93 8.05 3.30
C TYR A 59 15.34 8.95 4.36
N LYS A 60 15.62 10.24 4.23
CA LYS A 60 15.14 11.23 5.18
C LYS A 60 13.71 11.62 4.83
N ILE A 61 12.94 11.91 5.86
CA ILE A 61 11.52 12.20 5.66
C ILE A 61 11.21 13.68 5.64
N GLU A 62 12.22 14.54 5.84
CA GLU A 62 11.98 15.98 5.93
C GLU A 62 11.32 16.55 4.70
N GLU A 63 11.78 16.12 3.52
CA GLU A 63 11.19 16.64 2.28
C GLU A 63 9.72 16.28 2.16
N LEU A 64 9.39 15.05 2.56
CA LEU A 64 7.98 14.64 2.53
C LEU A 64 7.17 15.43 3.53
N ALA A 65 7.71 15.58 4.74
CA ALA A 65 7.00 16.34 5.76
C ALA A 65 6.77 17.78 5.33
N ASN A 66 7.77 18.38 4.67
CA ASN A 66 7.64 19.74 4.18
C ASN A 66 6.53 19.89 3.15
N GLN A 67 6.18 18.80 2.48
CA GLN A 67 5.13 18.80 1.48
C GLN A 67 3.80 18.32 2.03
N GLY A 68 3.69 18.18 3.35
CA GLY A 68 2.46 17.73 3.97
C GLY A 68 2.21 16.24 3.90
N ILE A 69 3.25 15.45 3.62
CA ILE A 69 3.12 14.01 3.51
C ILE A 69 3.72 13.37 4.76
N THR A 70 2.90 12.62 5.48
CA THR A 70 3.33 11.95 6.70
C THR A 70 3.88 10.58 6.36
N VAL A 71 4.98 10.18 7.02
CA VAL A 71 5.56 8.86 6.84
C VAL A 71 5.33 8.05 8.12
N ARG A 72 4.76 6.87 7.97
CA ARG A 72 4.51 5.95 9.08
C ARG A 72 5.34 4.70 8.87
N ASP A 73 6.06 4.32 9.90
CA ASP A 73 6.96 3.16 9.84
C ASP A 73 6.30 1.93 10.42
N LEU A 74 6.10 0.91 9.58
CA LEU A 74 5.51 -0.37 9.98
C LEU A 74 6.39 -1.51 9.49
N ALA A 75 7.68 -1.45 9.80
CA ALA A 75 8.62 -2.43 9.27
C ALA A 75 8.40 -3.81 9.87
N PHE A 76 8.51 -4.82 9.03
CA PHE A 76 8.56 -6.21 9.46
C PHE A 76 9.47 -6.96 8.50
N GLU A 77 9.79 -8.19 8.86
CA GLU A 77 10.84 -8.95 8.18
C GLU A 77 10.50 -9.25 6.74
N ASP A 78 11.48 -9.07 5.86
CA ASP A 78 11.29 -9.30 4.43
C ASP A 78 10.88 -10.74 4.15
N GLY A 79 9.98 -10.92 3.19
CA GLY A 79 9.51 -12.24 2.79
C GLY A 79 8.52 -12.88 3.74
N THR A 80 8.20 -12.23 4.85
CA THR A 80 7.26 -12.77 5.82
C THR A 80 5.94 -12.00 5.79
N PHE A 81 5.10 -12.31 6.75
CA PHE A 81 3.82 -11.60 6.92
C PHE A 81 3.90 -10.75 8.18
N PRO A 82 3.04 -9.73 8.29
CA PRO A 82 3.16 -8.79 9.39
C PRO A 82 2.72 -9.40 10.72
N PRO A 83 3.42 -9.05 11.82
CA PRO A 83 2.90 -9.37 13.15
C PRO A 83 1.58 -8.67 13.40
N ASN A 84 0.86 -9.16 14.37
CA ASN A 84 -0.48 -8.63 14.64
C ASN A 84 -0.46 -7.14 14.98
N GLU A 85 0.55 -6.67 15.69
CA GLU A 85 0.65 -5.24 16.03
C GLU A 85 0.72 -4.37 14.78
N ILE A 86 1.46 -4.84 13.77
CA ILE A 86 1.57 -4.12 12.50
C ILE A 86 0.22 -4.11 11.79
N VAL A 87 -0.49 -5.22 11.81
CA VAL A 87 -1.80 -5.29 11.18
C VAL A 87 -2.76 -4.32 11.84
N VAL A 88 -2.78 -4.27 13.16
CA VAL A 88 -3.66 -3.34 13.87
C VAL A 88 -3.33 -1.90 13.52
N GLU A 89 -2.05 -1.56 13.55
CA GLU A 89 -1.62 -0.19 13.22
C GLU A 89 -1.99 0.16 11.78
N TRP A 90 -1.79 -0.77 10.87
CA TRP A 90 -2.12 -0.57 9.45
C TRP A 90 -3.58 -0.18 9.29
N PHE A 91 -4.48 -0.93 9.93
CA PHE A 91 -5.89 -0.62 9.78
C PHE A 91 -6.29 0.67 10.48
N GLU A 92 -5.60 1.03 11.58
CA GLU A 92 -5.87 2.32 12.20
C GLU A 92 -5.48 3.47 11.30
N ILE A 93 -4.35 3.35 10.62
CA ILE A 93 -3.92 4.37 9.66
C ILE A 93 -4.95 4.53 8.56
N LEU A 94 -5.43 3.41 8.02
CA LEU A 94 -6.41 3.46 6.93
C LEU A 94 -7.72 4.06 7.38
N LYS A 95 -8.22 3.64 8.53
CA LYS A 95 -9.47 4.18 9.03
C LYS A 95 -9.38 5.68 9.22
N GLN A 96 -8.31 6.14 9.85
CA GLN A 96 -8.16 7.56 10.11
C GLN A 96 -8.05 8.35 8.82
N LYS A 97 -7.19 7.89 7.90
CA LYS A 97 -6.93 8.66 6.69
C LYS A 97 -8.16 8.73 5.80
N PHE A 98 -8.84 7.62 5.59
CA PHE A 98 -9.98 7.62 4.70
C PHE A 98 -11.21 8.25 5.33
N GLN A 99 -11.22 8.39 6.65
CA GLN A 99 -12.26 9.15 7.32
C GLN A 99 -12.02 10.64 7.16
N GLU A 100 -10.76 11.07 7.25
CA GLU A 100 -10.41 12.48 7.05
C GLU A 100 -10.61 12.92 5.61
N ASP A 101 -10.26 12.05 4.67
CA ASP A 101 -10.27 12.41 3.25
C ASP A 101 -10.65 11.18 2.44
N PRO A 102 -11.93 11.04 2.07
CA PRO A 102 -12.36 9.87 1.31
C PRO A 102 -11.68 9.74 -0.06
N GLU A 103 -11.10 10.82 -0.58
CA GLU A 103 -10.42 10.78 -1.87
C GLU A 103 -8.93 10.52 -1.73
N ALA A 104 -8.44 10.33 -0.51
CA ALA A 104 -7.02 10.13 -0.30
C ALA A 104 -6.55 8.80 -0.88
N CYS A 105 -5.27 8.77 -1.21
CA CYS A 105 -4.58 7.55 -1.60
C CYS A 105 -3.47 7.32 -0.59
N VAL A 106 -3.33 6.09 -0.11
CA VAL A 106 -2.28 5.75 0.83
C VAL A 106 -1.18 5.02 0.07
N ALA A 107 0.04 5.53 0.14
CA ALA A 107 1.17 4.89 -0.52
C ALA A 107 1.85 3.93 0.45
N VAL A 108 2.28 2.80 -0.07
CA VAL A 108 2.96 1.78 0.71
C VAL A 108 4.17 1.34 -0.08
N HIS A 109 5.33 1.26 0.57
CA HIS A 109 6.50 0.72 -0.09
C HIS A 109 7.32 -0.14 0.86
N CYS A 110 8.03 -1.10 0.29
CA CYS A 110 9.10 -1.79 0.95
C CYS A 110 10.35 -1.51 0.13
N VAL A 111 11.14 -2.50 -0.22
CA VAL A 111 12.30 -2.23 -1.07
C VAL A 111 11.88 -2.19 -2.53
N ALA A 112 11.30 -3.29 -3.04
CA ALA A 112 10.90 -3.38 -4.44
C ALA A 112 9.39 -3.38 -4.62
N GLY A 113 8.61 -3.30 -3.55
CA GLY A 113 7.16 -3.31 -3.66
C GLY A 113 6.57 -4.63 -4.10
N LEU A 114 7.28 -5.73 -3.88
CA LEU A 114 6.84 -7.04 -4.34
C LEU A 114 6.40 -7.98 -3.24
N GLY A 115 6.69 -7.66 -1.99
CA GLY A 115 6.37 -8.57 -0.89
C GLY A 115 5.63 -7.92 0.25
N ARG A 116 6.36 -7.21 1.10
CA ARG A 116 5.80 -6.67 2.34
C ARG A 116 4.67 -5.66 2.06
N ALA A 117 4.90 -4.74 1.14
CA ALA A 117 3.88 -3.73 0.83
C ALA A 117 2.63 -4.37 0.22
N PRO A 118 2.74 -5.26 -0.76
CA PRO A 118 1.54 -5.89 -1.32
C PRO A 118 0.74 -6.68 -0.29
N VAL A 119 1.39 -7.29 0.70
CA VAL A 119 0.64 -8.04 1.72
C VAL A 119 -0.27 -7.12 2.51
N LEU A 120 0.21 -5.92 2.88
CA LEU A 120 -0.64 -4.99 3.61
C LEU A 120 -1.82 -4.55 2.77
N VAL A 121 -1.58 -4.28 1.48
CA VAL A 121 -2.69 -3.88 0.60
C VAL A 121 -3.68 -5.04 0.45
N ALA A 122 -3.18 -6.27 0.32
CA ALA A 122 -4.07 -7.43 0.24
C ALA A 122 -4.94 -7.56 1.47
N LEU A 123 -4.37 -7.33 2.65
CA LEU A 123 -5.15 -7.38 3.88
C LEU A 123 -6.29 -6.37 3.86
N ALA A 124 -6.02 -5.17 3.36
CA ALA A 124 -7.05 -4.15 3.27
C ALA A 124 -8.15 -4.57 2.32
N LEU A 125 -7.79 -5.13 1.16
CA LEU A 125 -8.79 -5.59 0.20
C LEU A 125 -9.66 -6.71 0.78
N ILE A 126 -9.05 -7.60 1.55
CA ILE A 126 -9.80 -8.68 2.18
C ILE A 126 -10.76 -8.11 3.21
N GLU A 127 -10.31 -7.12 4.00
CA GLU A 127 -11.21 -6.49 4.96
C GLU A 127 -12.36 -5.76 4.27
N LEU A 128 -12.16 -5.33 3.03
CA LEU A 128 -13.21 -4.67 2.27
C LEU A 128 -14.15 -5.66 1.59
N GLY A 129 -13.88 -6.95 1.70
CA GLY A 129 -14.80 -7.97 1.22
C GLY A 129 -14.30 -8.87 0.13
N LEU A 130 -13.10 -8.65 -0.40
CA LEU A 130 -12.57 -9.54 -1.43
C LEU A 130 -12.08 -10.84 -0.80
N LYS A 131 -12.23 -11.94 -1.52
CA LYS A 131 -11.55 -13.17 -1.16
C LYS A 131 -10.06 -13.01 -1.43
N TYR A 132 -9.24 -13.78 -0.72
CA TYR A 132 -7.80 -13.59 -0.83
C TYR A 132 -7.32 -13.81 -2.26
N GLU A 133 -7.91 -14.77 -2.98
CA GLU A 133 -7.49 -15.00 -4.37
C GLU A 133 -7.73 -13.76 -5.23
N ALA A 134 -8.89 -13.14 -5.07
CA ALA A 134 -9.21 -11.94 -5.84
C ALA A 134 -8.33 -10.78 -5.47
N ALA A 135 -8.03 -10.64 -4.18
CA ALA A 135 -7.14 -9.57 -3.72
C ALA A 135 -5.74 -9.73 -4.31
N VAL A 136 -5.22 -10.95 -4.27
CA VAL A 136 -3.89 -11.23 -4.80
C VAL A 136 -3.86 -11.01 -6.32
N GLU A 137 -4.91 -11.46 -7.00
CA GLU A 137 -4.97 -11.29 -8.45
C GLU A 137 -5.00 -9.82 -8.84
N LEU A 138 -5.78 -9.03 -8.13
CA LEU A 138 -5.86 -7.60 -8.40
C LEU A 138 -4.49 -6.93 -8.24
N ILE A 139 -3.76 -7.30 -7.19
CA ILE A 139 -2.44 -6.74 -6.95
C ILE A 139 -1.45 -7.21 -8.00
N ARG A 140 -1.44 -8.52 -8.30
CA ARG A 140 -0.50 -9.07 -9.28
C ARG A 140 -0.75 -8.54 -10.67
N ASP A 141 -1.98 -8.18 -10.98
CA ASP A 141 -2.30 -7.60 -12.27
C ASP A 141 -1.59 -6.26 -12.46
N LYS A 142 -1.43 -5.52 -11.38
CA LYS A 142 -0.75 -4.22 -11.43
C LYS A 142 0.73 -4.31 -11.06
N ARG A 143 1.12 -5.33 -10.32
CA ARG A 143 2.48 -5.47 -9.83
C ARG A 143 2.91 -6.92 -9.97
N ARG A 144 3.46 -7.26 -11.11
CA ARG A 144 3.86 -8.64 -11.39
C ARG A 144 4.89 -9.12 -10.39
N GLY A 145 4.75 -10.37 -9.98
CA GLY A 145 5.69 -10.98 -9.06
C GLY A 145 5.40 -10.67 -7.59
N ALA A 146 4.32 -9.95 -7.31
CA ALA A 146 3.99 -9.61 -5.93
C ALA A 146 3.52 -10.85 -5.17
N ILE A 147 3.86 -10.88 -3.88
CA ILE A 147 3.37 -11.86 -2.91
C ILE A 147 3.94 -13.24 -3.17
N ASN A 148 4.81 -13.68 -2.26
CA ASN A 148 5.44 -14.99 -2.37
C ASN A 148 4.53 -16.07 -1.78
N ALA A 149 4.98 -17.34 -1.85
CA ALA A 149 4.17 -18.46 -1.41
C ALA A 149 3.85 -18.42 0.07
N LYS A 150 4.81 -18.01 0.90
CA LYS A 150 4.61 -17.92 2.34
C LYS A 150 3.56 -16.86 2.67
N GLN A 151 3.65 -15.72 2.01
CA GLN A 151 2.70 -14.63 2.20
C GLN A 151 1.32 -15.01 1.68
N LEU A 152 1.27 -15.72 0.59
CA LEU A 152 0.01 -16.21 0.04
C LEU A 152 -0.70 -17.14 1.02
N SER A 153 0.06 -18.05 1.64
CA SER A 153 -0.49 -18.95 2.62
C SER A 153 -1.06 -18.21 3.83
N TYR A 154 -0.36 -17.16 4.24
CA TYR A 154 -0.84 -16.31 5.32
C TYR A 154 -2.16 -15.65 4.96
N LEU A 155 -2.25 -15.10 3.76
CA LEU A 155 -3.48 -14.41 3.32
C LEU A 155 -4.65 -15.38 3.22
N GLU A 156 -4.37 -16.60 2.78
CA GLU A 156 -5.41 -17.62 2.69
C GLU A 156 -6.04 -17.89 4.05
N LYS A 157 -5.25 -17.86 5.10
CA LYS A 157 -5.72 -18.16 6.45
C LYS A 157 -6.21 -16.93 7.21
N TYR A 158 -6.04 -15.76 6.64
CA TYR A 158 -6.46 -14.55 7.32
C TYR A 158 -7.98 -14.48 7.38
N LYS A 159 -8.50 -14.18 8.56
CA LYS A 159 -9.94 -14.08 8.75
C LYS A 159 -10.31 -12.62 8.93
N PRO A 160 -11.05 -12.06 7.98
CA PRO A 160 -11.42 -10.65 8.06
C PRO A 160 -12.37 -10.40 9.22
N LYS A 161 -12.26 -9.20 9.78
CA LYS A 161 -13.09 -8.78 10.91
C LYS A 161 -13.89 -7.55 10.57
N SER A 162 -14.04 -7.26 9.29
CA SER A 162 -14.82 -6.12 8.79
C SER A 162 -14.34 -4.80 9.36
N ARG A 163 -13.03 -4.67 9.54
CA ARG A 163 -12.46 -3.47 10.15
C ARG A 163 -12.65 -2.23 9.30
N LEU A 164 -12.81 -2.39 7.99
CA LEU A 164 -12.90 -1.27 7.08
C LEU A 164 -14.27 -1.11 6.43
N LYS A 165 -15.18 -2.04 6.67
CA LYS A 165 -16.42 -2.08 5.91
C LYS A 165 -17.49 -1.14 6.40
N HIS A 166 -17.56 -0.92 7.68
CA HIS A 166 -18.71 -0.25 8.26
C HIS A 166 -18.85 1.20 7.81
N LYS A 167 -17.79 1.79 7.36
CA LYS A 167 -17.85 3.16 6.92
C LYS A 167 -18.87 3.39 5.86
N ASN A 168 -19.00 2.45 5.01
CA ASN A 168 -19.92 2.59 3.90
C ASN A 168 -21.33 2.34 4.31
N GLY A 169 -21.45 1.61 5.34
CA GLY A 169 -22.77 1.38 5.82
C GLY A 169 -23.37 2.59 6.37
N HIS A 170 -23.08 2.91 6.33
CA HIS A 170 -23.85 3.48 6.69
C HIS A 170 -24.63 4.13 6.11
N LYS A 171 -24.70 4.29 5.81
CA LYS A 171 -25.54 4.74 5.28
C LYS A 171 -26.52 4.13 5.09
N ASN A 172 -26.34 3.40 5.24
CA ASN A 172 -27.08 2.64 5.20
C ASN A 172 -27.69 2.27 5.68
N SER A 173 -27.50 2.34 5.95
CA SER A 173 -28.00 1.80 6.45
C SER A 173 -28.61 1.82 6.74
N CYS A 174 -28.67 2.19 6.79
CA CYS A 174 -29.32 2.03 7.12
C CYS A 174 -30.02 1.86 7.06
N CYS A 175 -30.08 2.00 6.75
CA CYS A 175 -30.83 1.65 6.73
C CYS A 175 -31.34 1.04 6.82
N VAL A 176 -31.39 0.92 6.85
CA VAL A 176 -31.85 0.22 7.08
C VAL A 176 -32.17 -0.36 7.54
N GLN A 177 -32.29 -0.40 7.80
CA GLN A 177 -32.49 -1.06 8.35
C GLN A 177 -32.83 -1.43 8.56
#